data_53eef2d70117f9effa307cb76d08f7e7
#
_entry.id   53eef2d70117f9effa307cb76d08f7e7
#
_cell.length_a   1.000
_cell.length_b   1.000
_cell.length_c   1.000
_cell.angle_alpha   90.00
_cell.angle_beta   90.00
_cell.angle_gamma   90.00
#
_symmetry.space_group_name_H-M   'P 1'
#
loop_
_entity.id
_entity.type
_entity.pdbx_description
1 polymer ?
#
loop_
_entity_poly.entity_id
_entity_poly.type
_entity_poly.pdbx_seq_one_letter_code
_entity_poly.pdbx_strand_id
1 'polypeptide(L)'
;MRFDVNQLKWTREPAEYEISSDKIEIITKPHTDLWQRTYYHFRNDNAPVLQMETEEKFFSFTVKTEFESKHRFDQCGVVMYLDSENWLKGSIEYENERFQHLGSVVTNNGYSDWATTEIDAGIKSMWYRFSRREDDYCIECSEDGVTFKQMRICHMWNGGETIQFGIYACSPEDSSFKATFTNMEITECRWLAHDGQQPDEE
;
A
#
# COMPACT_ATOMS: atom_id res chain seq x y z
N MET A 1 10.78 16.68 -1.00
CA MET A 1 10.28 16.02 -2.25
C MET A 1 8.83 16.44 -2.49
N ARG A 2 8.32 16.42 -3.74
CA ARG A 2 6.93 16.72 -4.09
C ARG A 2 6.37 15.57 -4.94
N PHE A 3 5.11 15.20 -4.73
CA PHE A 3 4.43 14.22 -5.57
C PHE A 3 4.25 14.78 -6.98
N ASP A 4 4.64 13.99 -7.99
CA ASP A 4 4.49 14.33 -9.41
C ASP A 4 4.14 13.05 -10.19
N VAL A 5 2.95 13.02 -10.76
CA VAL A 5 2.45 11.88 -11.55
C VAL A 5 3.35 11.50 -12.72
N ASN A 6 4.14 12.46 -13.24
CA ASN A 6 5.06 12.22 -14.36
C ASN A 6 6.32 11.43 -13.94
N GLN A 7 6.58 11.28 -12.64
CA GLN A 7 7.68 10.49 -12.11
C GLN A 7 7.25 9.04 -11.81
N LEU A 8 5.96 8.75 -11.89
CA LEU A 8 5.43 7.41 -11.66
C LEU A 8 5.81 6.44 -12.78
N LYS A 9 6.18 5.24 -12.41
CA LYS A 9 6.52 4.15 -13.32
C LYS A 9 5.79 2.87 -12.92
N TRP A 10 5.30 2.16 -13.91
CA TRP A 10 4.73 0.83 -13.72
C TRP A 10 5.81 -0.21 -13.51
N THR A 11 5.71 -1.00 -12.48
CA THR A 11 6.42 -2.30 -12.39
C THR A 11 5.72 -3.33 -13.28
N ARG A 12 4.40 -3.34 -13.22
CA ARG A 12 3.53 -4.14 -14.09
C ARG A 12 2.34 -3.27 -14.51
N GLU A 13 2.31 -2.91 -15.78
CA GLU A 13 1.27 -2.03 -16.31
C GLU A 13 -0.04 -2.80 -16.47
N PRO A 14 -1.17 -2.32 -15.92
CA PRO A 14 -2.47 -2.91 -16.15
C PRO A 14 -2.95 -2.65 -17.58
N ALA A 15 -3.96 -3.43 -18.06
CA ALA A 15 -4.50 -3.23 -19.40
C ALA A 15 -5.37 -1.97 -19.51
N GLU A 16 -6.00 -1.57 -18.40
CA GLU A 16 -6.93 -0.43 -18.35
C GLU A 16 -6.61 0.44 -17.14
N TYR A 17 -6.28 1.69 -17.37
CA TYR A 17 -6.05 2.69 -16.35
C TYR A 17 -6.20 4.10 -16.91
N GLU A 18 -6.37 5.06 -16.02
CA GLU A 18 -6.34 6.49 -16.34
C GLU A 18 -5.44 7.21 -15.32
N ILE A 19 -4.57 8.10 -15.79
CA ILE A 19 -3.72 8.96 -14.95
C ILE A 19 -3.97 10.40 -15.30
N SER A 20 -4.40 11.19 -14.32
CA SER A 20 -4.46 12.65 -14.39
C SER A 20 -3.62 13.28 -13.27
N SER A 21 -3.56 14.59 -13.22
CA SER A 21 -2.74 15.32 -12.23
C SER A 21 -3.19 15.11 -10.78
N ASP A 22 -4.44 14.75 -10.56
CA ASP A 22 -5.11 14.69 -9.25
C ASP A 22 -5.81 13.34 -8.97
N LYS A 23 -5.91 12.47 -9.99
CA LYS A 23 -6.63 11.20 -9.91
C LYS A 23 -5.92 10.12 -10.73
N ILE A 24 -5.85 8.92 -10.17
CA ILE A 24 -5.42 7.71 -10.87
C ILE A 24 -6.52 6.66 -10.71
N GLU A 25 -6.94 6.04 -11.80
CA GLU A 25 -7.88 4.92 -11.81
C GLU A 25 -7.20 3.67 -12.38
N ILE A 26 -7.39 2.53 -11.75
CA ILE A 26 -6.87 1.24 -12.17
C ILE A 26 -8.04 0.26 -12.22
N ILE A 27 -8.21 -0.42 -13.37
CA ILE A 27 -9.11 -1.57 -13.49
C ILE A 27 -8.29 -2.82 -13.26
N THR A 28 -8.62 -3.56 -12.20
CA THR A 28 -7.89 -4.78 -11.85
C THR A 28 -8.20 -5.92 -12.82
N LYS A 29 -7.29 -6.89 -12.90
CA LYS A 29 -7.49 -8.15 -13.64
C LYS A 29 -7.65 -9.31 -12.66
N PRO A 30 -8.45 -10.32 -13.02
CA PRO A 30 -8.51 -11.57 -12.27
C PRO A 30 -7.14 -12.21 -12.08
N HIS A 31 -6.99 -12.92 -10.97
CA HIS A 31 -5.81 -13.71 -10.62
C HIS A 31 -4.51 -12.90 -10.52
N THR A 32 -4.63 -11.66 -10.02
CA THR A 32 -3.50 -10.79 -9.70
C THR A 32 -3.35 -10.63 -8.20
N ASP A 33 -2.12 -10.72 -7.69
CA ASP A 33 -1.84 -10.61 -6.25
C ASP A 33 -0.36 -10.28 -6.00
N LEU A 34 -0.05 -9.96 -4.74
CA LEU A 34 1.28 -9.96 -4.13
C LEU A 34 1.25 -10.82 -2.89
N TRP A 35 1.82 -12.02 -2.97
CA TRP A 35 1.97 -12.96 -1.87
C TRP A 35 3.20 -13.84 -2.04
N GLN A 36 3.95 -14.08 -0.95
CA GLN A 36 5.13 -14.92 -0.97
C GLN A 36 5.06 -15.99 0.12
N ARG A 37 4.91 -17.24 -0.28
CA ARG A 37 5.08 -18.53 0.42
C ARG A 37 4.28 -18.73 1.71
N THR A 38 4.42 -17.85 2.69
CA THR A 38 3.97 -18.06 4.08
C THR A 38 2.63 -18.77 4.17
N TYR A 39 2.57 -19.88 4.89
CA TYR A 39 1.42 -20.74 5.14
C TYR A 39 0.82 -21.41 3.89
N TYR A 40 0.49 -20.63 2.86
CA TYR A 40 -0.18 -21.13 1.64
C TYR A 40 0.77 -21.76 0.62
N HIS A 41 2.08 -21.62 0.77
CA HIS A 41 3.15 -22.18 -0.07
C HIS A 41 3.17 -21.74 -1.54
N PHE A 42 2.23 -20.93 -1.99
CA PHE A 42 2.27 -20.35 -3.33
C PHE A 42 3.05 -19.03 -3.37
N ARG A 43 3.40 -18.63 -4.57
CA ARG A 43 3.93 -17.31 -4.90
C ARG A 43 3.04 -16.66 -5.93
N ASN A 44 2.69 -15.41 -5.71
CA ASN A 44 2.01 -14.59 -6.69
C ASN A 44 2.65 -13.20 -6.65
N ASP A 45 3.13 -12.73 -7.79
CA ASP A 45 3.85 -11.48 -7.94
C ASP A 45 3.51 -10.85 -9.29
N ASN A 46 2.21 -10.58 -9.50
CA ASN A 46 1.71 -10.08 -10.77
C ASN A 46 0.72 -8.91 -10.64
N ALA A 47 0.49 -8.40 -9.43
CA ALA A 47 -0.35 -7.22 -9.25
C ALA A 47 0.27 -5.99 -9.94
N PRO A 48 -0.52 -5.12 -10.57
CA PRO A 48 -0.09 -3.81 -11.01
C PRO A 48 0.40 -2.95 -9.85
N VAL A 49 1.59 -2.39 -10.01
CA VAL A 49 2.21 -1.49 -9.04
C VAL A 49 2.71 -0.25 -9.76
N LEU A 50 2.29 0.92 -9.31
CA LEU A 50 2.67 2.23 -9.85
C LEU A 50 3.43 3.01 -8.80
N GLN A 51 4.70 3.31 -9.04
CA GLN A 51 5.61 3.84 -8.02
C GLN A 51 6.48 4.97 -8.55
N MET A 52 6.93 5.79 -7.62
CA MET A 52 8.06 6.70 -7.81
C MET A 52 9.25 6.27 -6.97
N GLU A 53 10.43 6.69 -7.39
CA GLU A 53 11.70 6.40 -6.75
C GLU A 53 12.17 7.57 -5.88
N THR A 54 12.83 7.28 -4.75
CA THR A 54 13.39 8.30 -3.87
C THR A 54 14.57 7.81 -3.04
N GLU A 55 15.49 8.73 -2.74
CA GLU A 55 16.58 8.57 -1.78
C GLU A 55 16.26 9.25 -0.43
N GLU A 56 15.12 9.96 -0.33
CA GLU A 56 14.70 10.60 0.92
C GLU A 56 14.51 9.58 2.03
N LYS A 57 15.19 9.78 3.15
CA LYS A 57 15.17 8.88 4.31
C LYS A 57 14.03 9.19 5.28
N PHE A 58 13.48 10.40 5.26
CA PHE A 58 12.46 10.87 6.19
C PHE A 58 11.35 11.58 5.44
N PHE A 59 10.28 10.85 5.14
CA PHE A 59 9.11 11.43 4.47
C PHE A 59 7.83 10.66 4.81
N SER A 60 6.69 11.26 4.47
CA SER A 60 5.39 10.59 4.45
C SER A 60 4.71 10.77 3.10
N PHE A 61 4.15 9.69 2.57
CA PHE A 61 3.27 9.68 1.40
C PHE A 61 1.85 9.37 1.82
N THR A 62 0.92 10.25 1.50
CA THR A 62 -0.51 10.09 1.79
C THR A 62 -1.30 9.93 0.51
N VAL A 63 -2.32 9.05 0.52
CA VAL A 63 -3.24 8.84 -0.59
C VAL A 63 -4.62 8.42 -0.06
N LYS A 64 -5.69 8.87 -0.71
CA LYS A 64 -7.05 8.38 -0.54
C LYS A 64 -7.37 7.33 -1.59
N THR A 65 -7.88 6.18 -1.17
CA THR A 65 -8.43 5.16 -2.06
C THR A 65 -9.95 5.16 -2.00
N GLU A 66 -10.59 4.94 -3.14
CA GLU A 66 -12.02 4.66 -3.27
C GLU A 66 -12.20 3.40 -4.13
N PHE A 67 -13.07 2.50 -3.71
CA PHE A 67 -13.17 1.19 -4.31
C PHE A 67 -14.57 0.60 -4.18
N GLU A 68 -14.97 -0.15 -5.20
CA GLU A 68 -16.18 -0.98 -5.20
C GLU A 68 -15.79 -2.44 -5.42
N SER A 69 -15.12 -3.00 -4.40
CA SER A 69 -14.73 -4.41 -4.39
C SER A 69 -15.95 -5.31 -4.58
N LYS A 70 -15.79 -6.39 -5.34
CA LYS A 70 -16.87 -7.29 -5.73
C LYS A 70 -16.71 -8.71 -5.21
N HIS A 71 -15.45 -9.16 -5.11
CA HIS A 71 -15.13 -10.52 -4.69
C HIS A 71 -14.05 -10.51 -3.61
N ARG A 72 -13.95 -11.63 -2.91
CA ARG A 72 -12.98 -11.81 -1.85
C ARG A 72 -11.58 -11.48 -2.30
N PHE A 73 -10.83 -10.81 -1.43
CA PHE A 73 -9.47 -10.31 -1.65
C PHE A 73 -9.30 -9.19 -2.67
N ASP A 74 -10.37 -8.69 -3.31
CA ASP A 74 -10.26 -7.44 -4.07
C ASP A 74 -9.67 -6.36 -3.17
N GLN A 75 -8.58 -5.73 -3.60
CA GLN A 75 -7.80 -4.83 -2.75
C GLN A 75 -7.08 -3.74 -3.52
N CYS A 76 -6.94 -2.58 -2.89
CA CYS A 76 -6.11 -1.48 -3.36
C CYS A 76 -5.58 -0.64 -2.20
N GLY A 77 -4.41 -0.07 -2.34
CA GLY A 77 -3.79 0.71 -1.27
C GLY A 77 -2.39 1.22 -1.59
N VAL A 78 -1.61 1.42 -0.54
CA VAL A 78 -0.21 1.83 -0.64
C VAL A 78 0.71 0.63 -0.75
N VAL A 79 1.84 0.84 -1.39
CA VAL A 79 2.87 -0.18 -1.56
C VAL A 79 4.26 0.46 -1.58
N MET A 80 5.23 -0.25 -1.04
CA MET A 80 6.63 -0.12 -1.37
C MET A 80 7.08 -1.46 -1.95
N TYR A 81 7.54 -1.48 -3.18
CA TYR A 81 7.92 -2.70 -3.87
C TYR A 81 9.33 -2.54 -4.44
N LEU A 82 10.29 -3.24 -3.86
CA LEU A 82 11.68 -3.25 -4.31
C LEU A 82 11.90 -4.33 -5.36
N ASP A 83 11.47 -5.54 -5.02
CA ASP A 83 11.53 -6.74 -5.88
C ASP A 83 10.48 -7.77 -5.40
N SER A 84 10.43 -8.93 -6.05
CA SER A 84 9.47 -10.00 -5.74
C SER A 84 9.60 -10.57 -4.32
N GLU A 85 10.74 -10.41 -3.67
CA GLU A 85 11.01 -10.98 -2.35
C GLU A 85 11.05 -9.93 -1.22
N ASN A 86 10.99 -8.63 -1.59
CA ASN A 86 11.10 -7.52 -0.64
C ASN A 86 10.11 -6.41 -0.98
N TRP A 87 9.01 -6.35 -0.25
CA TRP A 87 7.96 -5.35 -0.42
C TRP A 87 7.05 -5.26 0.81
N LEU A 88 6.34 -4.16 0.93
CA LEU A 88 5.26 -4.01 1.90
C LEU A 88 4.04 -3.35 1.25
N LYS A 89 2.86 -3.69 1.73
CA LYS A 89 1.58 -3.12 1.29
C LYS A 89 0.63 -2.89 2.46
N GLY A 90 -0.25 -1.90 2.31
CA GLY A 90 -1.37 -1.66 3.22
C GLY A 90 -2.63 -1.37 2.44
N SER A 91 -3.73 -2.05 2.78
CA SER A 91 -4.99 -1.99 2.04
C SER A 91 -6.20 -2.43 2.86
N ILE A 92 -7.37 -2.21 2.31
CA ILE A 92 -8.56 -2.99 2.63
C ILE A 92 -8.65 -4.14 1.63
N GLU A 93 -8.92 -5.34 2.13
CA GLU A 93 -9.16 -6.57 1.37
C GLU A 93 -10.60 -7.00 1.62
N TYR A 94 -11.43 -7.02 0.59
CA TYR A 94 -12.82 -7.40 0.71
C TYR A 94 -12.98 -8.88 1.09
N GLU A 95 -13.86 -9.20 2.02
CA GLU A 95 -14.15 -10.58 2.39
C GLU A 95 -15.58 -10.98 2.00
N ASN A 96 -16.58 -10.22 2.43
CA ASN A 96 -17.99 -10.47 2.13
C ASN A 96 -18.84 -9.21 2.42
N GLU A 97 -20.17 -9.32 2.28
CA GLU A 97 -21.10 -8.20 2.46
C GLU A 97 -21.16 -7.64 3.90
N ARG A 98 -20.62 -8.35 4.90
CA ARG A 98 -20.66 -7.94 6.31
C ARG A 98 -19.39 -7.26 6.75
N PHE A 99 -18.23 -7.81 6.35
CA PHE A 99 -16.94 -7.30 6.77
C PHE A 99 -15.88 -7.43 5.67
N GLN A 100 -14.84 -6.67 5.84
CA GLN A 100 -13.61 -6.71 5.04
C GLN A 100 -12.41 -6.56 5.98
N HIS A 101 -11.23 -6.84 5.50
CA HIS A 101 -10.01 -6.79 6.29
C HIS A 101 -9.22 -5.52 5.99
N LEU A 102 -9.08 -4.64 6.99
CA LEU A 102 -8.06 -3.61 6.97
C LEU A 102 -6.73 -4.26 7.37
N GLY A 103 -5.77 -4.30 6.45
CA GLY A 103 -4.58 -5.10 6.67
C GLY A 103 -3.30 -4.54 6.07
N SER A 104 -2.22 -5.19 6.43
CA SER A 104 -0.89 -4.93 5.88
C SER A 104 -0.12 -6.21 5.72
N VAL A 105 0.71 -6.28 4.68
CA VAL A 105 1.65 -7.37 4.45
C VAL A 105 3.04 -6.81 4.35
N VAL A 106 3.99 -7.44 5.03
CA VAL A 106 5.42 -7.18 4.90
C VAL A 106 6.08 -8.44 4.39
N THR A 107 6.80 -8.34 3.30
CA THR A 107 7.56 -9.44 2.73
C THR A 107 9.04 -9.11 2.79
N ASN A 108 9.78 -9.89 3.55
CA ASN A 108 11.23 -9.85 3.65
C ASN A 108 11.80 -11.20 3.21
N ASN A 109 12.77 -11.18 2.30
CA ASN A 109 13.45 -12.38 1.81
C ASN A 109 12.46 -13.46 1.35
N GLY A 110 11.37 -13.04 0.70
CA GLY A 110 10.39 -13.93 0.09
C GLY A 110 9.45 -14.65 1.05
N TYR A 111 9.22 -14.12 2.25
CA TYR A 111 8.20 -14.58 3.18
C TYR A 111 7.31 -13.44 3.60
N SER A 112 6.01 -13.59 3.37
CA SER A 112 4.98 -12.60 3.71
C SER A 112 4.50 -12.74 5.14
N ASP A 113 4.39 -11.62 5.85
CA ASP A 113 3.82 -11.50 7.19
C ASP A 113 2.56 -10.62 7.07
N TRP A 114 1.41 -11.18 7.37
CA TRP A 114 0.10 -10.55 7.19
C TRP A 114 -0.59 -10.30 8.53
N ALA A 115 -1.03 -9.06 8.73
CA ALA A 115 -1.84 -8.67 9.90
C ALA A 115 -3.11 -7.97 9.43
N THR A 116 -4.25 -8.30 10.06
CA THR A 116 -5.57 -7.77 9.71
C THR A 116 -6.40 -7.38 10.92
N THR A 117 -7.35 -6.46 10.68
CA THR A 117 -8.46 -6.13 11.56
C THR A 117 -9.75 -6.14 10.75
N GLU A 118 -10.80 -6.78 11.24
CA GLU A 118 -12.11 -6.74 10.60
C GLU A 118 -12.73 -5.34 10.75
N ILE A 119 -13.25 -4.83 9.64
CA ILE A 119 -13.99 -3.57 9.56
C ILE A 119 -15.27 -3.75 8.75
N ASP A 120 -16.22 -2.81 8.88
CA ASP A 120 -17.49 -2.84 8.16
C ASP A 120 -17.29 -2.83 6.63
N ALA A 121 -17.95 -3.73 5.90
CA ALA A 121 -17.90 -3.80 4.44
C ALA A 121 -18.56 -2.59 3.75
N GLY A 122 -19.31 -1.78 4.48
CA GLY A 122 -19.87 -0.52 4.01
C GLY A 122 -18.85 0.59 3.81
N ILE A 123 -17.64 0.47 4.39
CA ILE A 123 -16.55 1.41 4.16
C ILE A 123 -16.06 1.23 2.71
N LYS A 124 -16.16 2.28 1.88
CA LYS A 124 -15.81 2.27 0.45
C LYS A 124 -14.69 3.25 0.10
N SER A 125 -14.08 3.86 1.11
CA SER A 125 -12.90 4.70 0.96
C SER A 125 -12.03 4.61 2.20
N MET A 126 -10.72 4.75 2.00
CA MET A 126 -9.74 4.78 3.08
C MET A 126 -8.56 5.64 2.67
N TRP A 127 -8.07 6.45 3.59
CA TRP A 127 -6.81 7.13 3.47
C TRP A 127 -5.70 6.27 4.04
N TYR A 128 -4.58 6.22 3.35
CA TYR A 128 -3.36 5.61 3.83
C TYR A 128 -2.25 6.64 3.91
N ARG A 129 -1.41 6.51 4.94
CA ARG A 129 -0.15 7.23 5.04
C ARG A 129 0.97 6.22 5.23
N PHE A 130 1.90 6.22 4.30
CA PHE A 130 3.14 5.47 4.32
C PHE A 130 4.25 6.42 4.73
N SER A 131 4.99 6.11 5.78
CA SER A 131 6.10 6.92 6.29
C SER A 131 7.38 6.11 6.32
N ARG A 132 8.50 6.74 5.95
CA ARG A 132 9.85 6.19 6.02
C ARG A 132 10.67 6.92 7.06
N ARG A 133 11.43 6.15 7.86
CA ARG A 133 12.57 6.60 8.69
C ARG A 133 13.70 5.60 8.48
N GLU A 134 14.71 5.97 7.68
CA GLU A 134 15.79 5.09 7.26
C GLU A 134 15.25 3.80 6.59
N ASP A 135 15.47 2.62 7.19
CA ASP A 135 14.95 1.33 6.72
C ASP A 135 13.74 0.83 7.52
N ASP A 136 13.13 1.73 8.32
CA ASP A 136 11.92 1.48 9.08
C ASP A 136 10.73 2.22 8.46
N TYR A 137 9.59 1.56 8.51
CA TYR A 137 8.39 2.04 7.84
C TYR A 137 7.18 1.96 8.75
N CYS A 138 6.32 2.98 8.64
CA CYS A 138 5.01 2.99 9.28
C CYS A 138 3.92 3.09 8.23
N ILE A 139 2.88 2.25 8.36
CA ILE A 139 1.62 2.40 7.63
C ILE A 139 0.55 2.81 8.61
N GLU A 140 -0.18 3.85 8.26
CA GLU A 140 -1.32 4.36 9.01
C GLU A 140 -2.55 4.44 8.10
N CYS A 141 -3.73 4.39 8.67
CA CYS A 141 -5.00 4.56 7.96
C CYS A 141 -5.87 5.65 8.61
N SER A 142 -6.79 6.19 7.84
CA SER A 142 -7.77 7.17 8.30
C SER A 142 -9.03 7.12 7.46
N GLU A 143 -10.22 7.23 8.09
CA GLU A 143 -11.48 7.32 7.39
C GLU A 143 -11.81 8.77 6.97
N ASP A 144 -11.29 9.75 7.69
CA ASP A 144 -11.57 11.18 7.51
C ASP A 144 -10.42 11.97 6.84
N GLY A 145 -9.24 11.37 6.66
CA GLY A 145 -8.03 12.01 6.16
C GLY A 145 -7.35 12.96 7.14
N VAL A 146 -7.81 13.03 8.37
CA VAL A 146 -7.33 13.93 9.43
C VAL A 146 -6.73 13.15 10.59
N THR A 147 -7.48 12.17 11.11
CA THR A 147 -7.09 11.34 12.25
C THR A 147 -6.51 10.03 11.76
N PHE A 148 -5.20 9.90 11.79
CA PHE A 148 -4.50 8.69 11.35
C PHE A 148 -4.25 7.74 12.53
N LYS A 149 -4.44 6.44 12.29
CA LYS A 149 -4.21 5.36 13.24
C LYS A 149 -3.16 4.42 12.68
N GLN A 150 -2.21 4.03 13.52
CA GLN A 150 -1.15 3.08 13.14
C GLN A 150 -1.75 1.71 12.79
N MET A 151 -1.37 1.21 11.64
CA MET A 151 -1.64 -0.17 11.20
C MET A 151 -0.45 -1.07 11.46
N ARG A 152 0.75 -0.60 11.11
CA ARG A 152 1.99 -1.38 11.22
C ARG A 152 3.21 -0.48 11.33
N ILE A 153 4.17 -0.93 12.14
CA ILE A 153 5.58 -0.53 12.08
C ILE A 153 6.36 -1.77 11.63
N CYS A 154 7.28 -1.63 10.70
CA CYS A 154 8.11 -2.73 10.22
C CYS A 154 9.47 -2.26 9.74
N HIS A 155 10.40 -3.20 9.69
CA HIS A 155 11.75 -3.02 9.14
C HIS A 155 11.87 -3.77 7.80
N MET A 156 12.61 -3.18 6.84
CA MET A 156 12.93 -3.82 5.57
C MET A 156 14.43 -4.07 5.47
N TRP A 157 14.84 -5.32 5.60
CA TRP A 157 16.26 -5.73 5.61
C TRP A 157 17.04 -5.36 4.35
N ASN A 158 16.34 -5.21 3.23
CA ASN A 158 16.95 -4.88 1.94
C ASN A 158 16.44 -3.53 1.40
N GLY A 159 16.06 -2.59 2.27
CA GLY A 159 15.53 -1.27 1.90
C GLY A 159 16.51 -0.48 1.03
N GLY A 160 17.74 -0.37 1.47
CA GLY A 160 18.78 0.33 0.75
C GLY A 160 18.62 1.87 0.77
N GLU A 161 19.50 2.57 0.03
CA GLU A 161 19.43 4.03 -0.06
C GLU A 161 18.22 4.49 -0.87
N THR A 162 18.02 3.89 -2.04
CA THR A 162 16.92 4.20 -2.96
C THR A 162 15.79 3.20 -2.77
N ILE A 163 14.57 3.70 -2.58
CA ILE A 163 13.34 2.89 -2.53
C ILE A 163 12.35 3.33 -3.60
N GLN A 164 11.39 2.46 -3.88
CA GLN A 164 10.24 2.75 -4.73
C GLN A 164 8.95 2.59 -3.92
N PHE A 165 8.08 3.58 -3.96
CA PHE A 165 6.80 3.57 -3.24
C PHE A 165 5.68 4.17 -4.09
N GLY A 166 4.46 3.81 -3.78
CA GLY A 166 3.30 4.31 -4.50
C GLY A 166 2.03 3.56 -4.18
N ILE A 167 1.33 3.14 -5.22
CA ILE A 167 0.00 2.53 -5.15
C ILE A 167 -0.07 1.21 -5.91
N TYR A 168 -1.02 0.36 -5.50
CA TYR A 168 -1.30 -0.89 -6.19
C TYR A 168 -2.79 -1.22 -6.12
N ALA A 169 -3.25 -2.09 -7.02
CA ALA A 169 -4.57 -2.69 -6.97
C ALA A 169 -4.54 -4.08 -7.59
N CYS A 170 -5.30 -5.03 -7.02
CA CYS A 170 -5.38 -6.39 -7.56
C CYS A 170 -6.68 -7.11 -7.18
N SER A 171 -6.98 -8.16 -7.94
CA SER A 171 -8.10 -9.08 -7.73
C SER A 171 -7.57 -10.52 -7.74
N PRO A 172 -7.30 -11.12 -6.57
CA PRO A 172 -6.75 -12.48 -6.49
C PRO A 172 -7.67 -13.58 -7.03
N GLU A 173 -8.98 -13.39 -6.90
CA GLU A 173 -9.97 -14.31 -7.45
C GLU A 173 -10.42 -13.92 -8.87
N ASP A 174 -11.45 -14.58 -9.41
CA ASP A 174 -12.04 -14.29 -10.73
C ASP A 174 -12.91 -13.03 -10.66
N SER A 175 -12.28 -11.90 -10.48
CA SER A 175 -12.89 -10.59 -10.28
C SER A 175 -12.15 -9.47 -11.01
N SER A 176 -12.86 -8.38 -11.20
CA SER A 176 -12.30 -7.10 -11.63
C SER A 176 -13.10 -5.97 -11.02
N PHE A 177 -12.43 -4.97 -10.45
CA PHE A 177 -13.05 -3.76 -9.93
C PHE A 177 -12.24 -2.53 -10.30
N LYS A 178 -12.85 -1.37 -10.12
CA LYS A 178 -12.18 -0.09 -10.28
C LYS A 178 -11.68 0.41 -8.94
N ALA A 179 -10.36 0.63 -8.86
CA ALA A 179 -9.69 1.32 -7.77
C ALA A 179 -9.40 2.77 -8.18
N THR A 180 -9.76 3.73 -7.36
CA THR A 180 -9.52 5.16 -7.59
C THR A 180 -8.63 5.71 -6.48
N PHE A 181 -7.60 6.46 -6.87
CA PHE A 181 -6.62 7.08 -5.98
C PHE A 181 -6.63 8.58 -6.19
N THR A 182 -6.78 9.32 -5.10
CA THR A 182 -6.81 10.79 -5.09
C THR A 182 -6.01 11.35 -3.91
N ASN A 183 -5.85 12.67 -3.85
CA ASN A 183 -5.20 13.36 -2.74
C ASN A 183 -3.79 12.82 -2.43
N MET A 184 -3.02 12.52 -3.47
CA MET A 184 -1.66 12.03 -3.34
C MET A 184 -0.72 13.17 -2.97
N GLU A 185 -0.09 13.06 -1.82
CA GLU A 185 0.78 14.09 -1.27
C GLU A 185 2.04 13.48 -0.63
N ILE A 186 3.17 14.15 -0.79
CA ILE A 186 4.40 13.85 -0.06
C ILE A 186 4.71 15.04 0.85
N THR A 187 4.96 14.72 2.13
CA THR A 187 5.30 15.70 3.17
C THR A 187 6.59 15.32 3.89
N GLU A 188 7.06 16.17 4.78
CA GLU A 188 7.98 15.77 5.83
C GLU A 188 7.40 14.60 6.61
N CYS A 189 8.26 13.78 7.23
CA CYS A 189 7.84 12.59 7.94
C CYS A 189 6.84 12.93 9.07
N ARG A 190 5.63 12.38 8.96
CA ARG A 190 4.54 12.55 9.93
C ARG A 190 4.47 11.43 10.96
N TRP A 191 5.30 10.42 10.83
CA TRP A 191 5.41 9.36 11.81
C TRP A 191 6.17 9.89 13.03
N LEU A 192 5.43 10.17 14.11
CA LEU A 192 5.95 10.66 15.37
C LEU A 192 6.17 9.50 16.34
N ALA A 193 7.17 9.61 17.19
CA ALA A 193 7.37 8.71 18.30
C ALA A 193 6.19 8.79 19.29
N HIS A 194 5.93 7.70 19.99
CA HIS A 194 4.98 7.70 21.09
C HIS A 194 5.48 8.61 22.22
N ASP A 195 4.54 9.19 23.00
CA ASP A 195 4.88 10.07 24.12
C ASP A 195 5.90 9.42 25.07
N GLY A 196 7.00 10.10 25.31
CA GLY A 196 8.10 9.63 26.16
C GLY A 196 9.04 8.60 25.51
N GLN A 197 8.86 8.30 24.24
CA GLN A 197 9.72 7.41 23.47
C GLN A 197 10.19 8.15 22.21
N GLN A 198 11.37 8.71 22.24
CA GLN A 198 11.99 9.24 21.02
C GLN A 198 12.95 8.19 20.47
N PRO A 199 12.92 7.88 19.17
CA PRO A 199 13.99 7.12 18.53
C PRO A 199 15.29 7.85 18.81
N ASP A 200 16.32 7.10 19.22
CA ASP A 200 17.66 7.68 19.34
C ASP A 200 18.05 8.25 17.96
N GLU A 201 18.32 9.53 17.92
CA GLU A 201 18.94 10.15 16.74
C GLU A 201 20.42 9.71 16.76
N GLU A 202 20.79 8.84 15.83
CA GLU A 202 22.20 8.53 15.55
C GLU A 202 22.84 9.59 14.66
#